data_53df9aa40cbe5af205c0555ecec8f32f
#
_entry.id   53df9aa40cbe5af205c0555ecec8f32f
#
_cell.length_a   1.000
_cell.length_b   1.000
_cell.length_c   1.000
_cell.angle_alpha   90.00
_cell.angle_beta   90.00
_cell.angle_gamma   90.00
#
_symmetry.space_group_name_H-M   'P 1'
#
loop_
_entity.id
_entity.type
_entity.pdbx_description
1 polymer ?
#
loop_
_entity_poly.entity_id
_entity_poly.type
_entity_poly.pdbx_seq_one_letter_code
_entity_poly.pdbx_strand_id
1 'polypeptide(L)'
;HSLDRRQRQMCIRDSGITGLVTPIKTAYWNHTPLLLVTPQAANKTMGQGGFQEVEQMNLFKDMVCYQEEVRDPSRMAEVLNRVIEKAIRGSAPAQINVPRDYWTQVIDIDLPPIVRLERQGGGTEAITKAADLLSNAKFPVILSGAGVVIGGAVEETKKLAEKLDSPVCSGYQ
;
A
#
# COMPACT_ATOMS: atom_id res chain seq x y z
N HIS A 1 5.12 -6.52 -26.19
CA HIS A 1 5.63 -5.18 -26.58
C HIS A 1 4.85 -3.98 -26.07
N SER A 2 3.61 -4.10 -25.62
CA SER A 2 2.82 -2.96 -25.10
C SER A 2 3.09 -2.68 -23.61
N LEU A 3 3.55 -3.67 -22.84
CA LEU A 3 3.85 -3.51 -21.41
C LEU A 3 5.12 -2.69 -21.17
N ASP A 4 6.13 -2.83 -22.01
CA ASP A 4 7.39 -2.07 -21.90
C ASP A 4 7.24 -0.56 -22.09
N ARG A 5 6.23 -0.10 -22.81
CA ARG A 5 6.01 1.33 -23.04
C ARG A 5 5.34 2.02 -21.86
N ARG A 6 4.51 1.31 -21.07
CA ARG A 6 3.88 1.88 -19.87
C ARG A 6 4.87 2.10 -18.73
N GLN A 7 5.86 1.23 -18.61
CA GLN A 7 6.91 1.39 -17.59
C GLN A 7 7.86 2.56 -17.89
N ARG A 8 8.00 2.98 -19.16
CA ARG A 8 8.88 4.11 -19.53
C ARG A 8 8.31 5.48 -19.16
N GLN A 9 7.02 5.63 -18.88
CA GLN A 9 6.44 6.90 -18.42
C GLN A 9 6.84 7.25 -16.97
N MET A 10 7.35 6.31 -16.21
CA MET A 10 7.77 6.55 -14.82
C MET A 10 9.07 7.38 -14.69
N CYS A 11 9.75 7.68 -15.79
CA CYS A 11 11.02 8.43 -15.77
C CYS A 11 10.86 9.94 -15.92
N ILE A 12 9.64 10.46 -16.13
CA ILE A 12 9.38 11.90 -16.31
C ILE A 12 8.83 12.44 -15.00
N ARG A 13 9.60 13.35 -14.36
CA ARG A 13 9.29 13.83 -13.00
C ARG A 13 7.90 14.44 -12.84
N ASP A 14 7.55 15.39 -13.68
CA ASP A 14 6.28 16.11 -13.59
C ASP A 14 5.10 15.34 -14.23
N SER A 15 5.15 15.13 -15.53
CA SER A 15 4.06 14.48 -16.26
C SER A 15 3.94 12.97 -15.96
N GLY A 16 5.05 12.28 -15.68
CA GLY A 16 5.01 10.89 -15.22
C GLY A 16 4.34 10.76 -13.85
N ILE A 17 4.66 11.65 -12.93
CA ILE A 17 4.12 11.66 -11.57
C ILE A 17 2.65 12.07 -11.56
N THR A 18 2.28 13.13 -12.25
CA THR A 18 0.88 13.57 -12.33
C THR A 18 0.00 12.54 -13.03
N GLY A 19 0.55 11.79 -14.00
CA GLY A 19 -0.14 10.66 -14.63
C GLY A 19 -0.44 9.49 -13.68
N LEU A 20 0.23 9.42 -12.52
CA LEU A 20 -0.01 8.38 -11.51
C LEU A 20 -1.20 8.69 -10.57
N VAL A 21 -1.78 9.88 -10.61
CA VAL A 21 -2.89 10.28 -9.73
C VAL A 21 -4.05 9.29 -9.80
N THR A 22 -4.52 8.97 -11.00
CA THR A 22 -5.63 8.02 -11.19
C THR A 22 -5.34 6.62 -10.68
N PRO A 23 -4.23 5.95 -11.07
CA PRO A 23 -3.95 4.61 -10.58
C PRO A 23 -3.67 4.56 -9.07
N ILE A 24 -3.04 5.59 -8.49
CA ILE A 24 -2.83 5.66 -7.03
C ILE A 24 -4.16 5.81 -6.29
N LYS A 25 -5.05 6.69 -6.78
CA LYS A 25 -6.39 6.85 -6.17
C LYS A 25 -7.21 5.57 -6.29
N THR A 26 -7.13 4.87 -7.41
CA THR A 26 -7.77 3.55 -7.59
C THR A 26 -7.22 2.53 -6.59
N ALA A 27 -5.90 2.45 -6.43
CA ALA A 27 -5.28 1.55 -5.46
C ALA A 27 -5.70 1.89 -4.01
N TYR A 28 -5.81 3.18 -3.69
CA TYR A 28 -6.28 3.64 -2.38
C TYR A 28 -7.71 3.16 -2.07
N TRP A 29 -8.64 3.34 -3.03
CA TRP A 29 -10.03 2.90 -2.87
C TRP A 29 -10.19 1.38 -2.84
N ASN A 30 -9.29 0.66 -3.51
CA ASN A 30 -9.28 -0.81 -3.51
C ASN A 30 -8.50 -1.42 -2.34
N HIS A 31 -8.08 -0.61 -1.37
CA HIS A 31 -7.27 -1.06 -0.22
C HIS A 31 -6.04 -1.88 -0.64
N THR A 32 -5.41 -1.49 -1.75
CA THR A 32 -4.26 -2.19 -2.30
C THR A 32 -2.97 -1.58 -1.79
N PRO A 33 -2.13 -2.33 -1.06
CA PRO A 33 -0.79 -1.88 -0.70
C PRO A 33 0.03 -1.62 -1.97
N LEU A 34 0.54 -0.41 -2.11
CA LEU A 34 1.35 -0.02 -3.26
C LEU A 34 2.46 0.92 -2.82
N LEU A 35 3.68 0.67 -3.27
CA LEU A 35 4.80 1.57 -3.07
C LEU A 35 4.89 2.54 -4.24
N LEU A 36 4.70 3.83 -3.97
CA LEU A 36 4.91 4.92 -4.90
C LEU A 36 6.30 5.52 -4.68
N VAL A 37 7.19 5.35 -5.64
CA VAL A 37 8.54 5.95 -5.62
C VAL A 37 8.55 7.15 -6.55
N THR A 38 8.73 8.34 -5.98
CA THR A 38 8.74 9.60 -6.73
C THR A 38 10.10 10.29 -6.65
N PRO A 39 10.67 10.72 -7.78
CA PRO A 39 11.88 11.53 -7.80
C PRO A 39 11.54 12.99 -7.48
N GLN A 40 12.40 13.67 -6.71
CA GLN A 40 12.29 15.09 -6.41
C GLN A 40 13.43 15.88 -7.07
N ALA A 41 13.30 17.20 -7.15
CA ALA A 41 14.41 18.08 -7.49
C ALA A 41 15.61 17.82 -6.57
N ALA A 42 16.81 18.13 -7.03
CA ALA A 42 18.00 17.97 -6.20
C ALA A 42 17.94 18.90 -4.97
N ASN A 43 18.30 18.42 -3.80
CA ASN A 43 18.29 19.23 -2.56
C ASN A 43 19.04 20.55 -2.70
N LYS A 44 20.14 20.57 -3.49
CA LYS A 44 20.95 21.75 -3.73
C LYS A 44 20.24 22.88 -4.48
N THR A 45 19.17 22.54 -5.22
CA THR A 45 18.46 23.48 -6.11
C THR A 45 16.97 23.60 -5.79
N MET A 46 16.51 22.92 -4.77
CA MET A 46 15.12 22.97 -4.35
C MET A 46 14.73 24.39 -3.91
N GLY A 47 13.56 24.87 -4.35
CA GLY A 47 13.08 26.22 -4.07
C GLY A 47 13.63 27.31 -4.99
N GLN A 48 14.46 26.96 -5.97
CA GLN A 48 15.03 27.90 -6.94
C GLN A 48 14.25 27.99 -8.26
N GLY A 49 13.07 27.35 -8.34
CA GLY A 49 12.27 27.29 -9.57
C GLY A 49 12.92 26.41 -10.64
N GLY A 50 13.56 25.32 -10.22
CA GLY A 50 14.22 24.38 -11.12
C GLY A 50 13.24 23.70 -12.08
N PHE A 51 13.74 23.29 -13.25
CA PHE A 51 12.95 22.56 -14.24
C PHE A 51 12.31 21.29 -13.61
N GLN A 52 10.99 21.16 -13.72
CA GLN A 52 10.20 20.05 -13.19
C GLN A 52 10.23 19.95 -11.64
N GLU A 53 10.38 21.04 -10.95
CA GLU A 53 10.17 21.09 -9.50
C GLU A 53 8.66 21.16 -9.21
N VAL A 54 8.12 20.16 -8.54
CA VAL A 54 6.69 20.04 -8.22
C VAL A 54 6.54 19.60 -6.77
N GLU A 55 5.56 20.17 -6.08
CA GLU A 55 5.15 19.81 -4.72
C GLU A 55 4.42 18.45 -4.68
N GLN A 56 5.18 17.38 -4.83
CA GLN A 56 4.66 16.03 -5.00
C GLN A 56 4.02 15.46 -3.74
N MET A 57 4.53 15.84 -2.57
CA MET A 57 3.98 15.38 -1.29
C MET A 57 2.55 15.89 -1.12
N ASN A 58 2.28 17.13 -1.51
CA ASN A 58 0.92 17.69 -1.46
C ASN A 58 0.00 17.07 -2.51
N LEU A 59 0.54 16.69 -3.67
CA LEU A 59 -0.25 16.08 -4.75
C LEU A 59 -0.91 14.76 -4.34
N PHE A 60 -0.19 13.93 -3.57
CA PHE A 60 -0.67 12.60 -3.19
C PHE A 60 -1.20 12.51 -1.75
N LYS A 61 -1.25 13.62 -1.01
CA LYS A 61 -1.61 13.66 0.41
C LYS A 61 -2.89 12.89 0.75
N ASP A 62 -3.93 13.02 -0.09
CA ASP A 62 -5.23 12.39 0.14
C ASP A 62 -5.39 11.04 -0.59
N MET A 63 -4.30 10.50 -1.13
CA MET A 63 -4.31 9.29 -1.96
C MET A 63 -3.38 8.19 -1.43
N VAL A 64 -2.64 8.49 -0.37
CA VAL A 64 -1.71 7.55 0.27
C VAL A 64 -1.90 7.56 1.78
N CYS A 65 -1.62 6.44 2.43
CA CYS A 65 -1.72 6.34 3.89
C CYS A 65 -0.48 6.86 4.62
N TYR A 66 0.64 6.98 3.92
CA TYR A 66 1.90 7.45 4.47
C TYR A 66 2.79 8.06 3.38
N GLN A 67 3.54 9.09 3.74
CA GLN A 67 4.49 9.75 2.86
C GLN A 67 5.77 10.07 3.62
N GLU A 68 6.92 9.83 3.00
CA GLU A 68 8.19 10.26 3.55
C GLU A 68 9.18 10.65 2.44
N GLU A 69 9.92 11.74 2.67
CA GLU A 69 11.01 12.15 1.81
C GLU A 69 12.34 11.73 2.43
N VAL A 70 13.21 11.17 1.60
CA VAL A 70 14.56 10.81 2.01
C VAL A 70 15.40 12.10 2.12
N ARG A 71 15.82 12.42 3.33
CA ARG A 71 16.63 13.63 3.61
C ARG A 71 18.11 13.34 3.73
N ASP A 72 18.47 12.08 3.92
CA ASP A 72 19.84 11.60 4.01
C ASP A 72 19.94 10.26 3.25
N PRO A 73 20.86 10.13 2.28
CA PRO A 73 21.00 8.90 1.50
C PRO A 73 21.36 7.69 2.35
N SER A 74 22.09 7.86 3.47
CA SER A 74 22.40 6.76 4.39
C SER A 74 21.16 6.12 5.04
N ARG A 75 20.06 6.86 5.10
CA ARG A 75 18.78 6.40 5.65
C ARG A 75 17.81 5.81 4.62
N MET A 76 18.24 5.70 3.38
CA MET A 76 17.39 5.22 2.27
C MET A 76 16.70 3.89 2.60
N ALA A 77 17.47 2.90 3.06
CA ALA A 77 16.94 1.58 3.35
C ALA A 77 15.97 1.57 4.54
N GLU A 78 16.26 2.35 5.58
CA GLU A 78 15.36 2.53 6.74
C GLU A 78 14.03 3.16 6.32
N VAL A 79 14.08 4.26 5.58
CA VAL A 79 12.90 4.98 5.11
C VAL A 79 12.06 4.09 4.18
N LEU A 80 12.70 3.43 3.22
CA LEU A 80 12.02 2.51 2.30
C LEU A 80 11.30 1.39 3.04
N ASN A 81 11.97 0.75 4.00
CA ASN A 81 11.37 -0.32 4.80
C ASN A 81 10.15 0.18 5.58
N ARG A 82 10.24 1.35 6.20
CA ARG A 82 9.15 1.99 6.93
C ARG A 82 7.96 2.31 6.02
N VAL A 83 8.20 2.86 4.83
CA VAL A 83 7.15 3.18 3.86
C VAL A 83 6.44 1.91 3.39
N ILE A 84 7.18 0.84 3.10
CA ILE A 84 6.61 -0.46 2.73
C ILE A 84 5.76 -1.03 3.87
N GLU A 85 6.28 -1.01 5.11
CA GLU A 85 5.53 -1.49 6.28
C GLU A 85 4.21 -0.72 6.46
N LYS A 86 4.25 0.62 6.33
CA LYS A 86 3.04 1.46 6.42
C LYS A 86 2.03 1.14 5.33
N ALA A 87 2.47 0.92 4.08
CA ALA A 87 1.59 0.52 2.99
C ALA A 87 0.88 -0.80 3.28
N ILE A 88 1.62 -1.81 3.76
CA ILE A 88 1.06 -3.15 4.04
C ILE A 88 0.11 -3.09 5.23
N ARG A 89 0.50 -2.43 6.35
CA ARG A 89 -0.36 -2.30 7.55
C ARG A 89 -1.60 -1.46 7.29
N GLY A 90 -1.47 -0.42 6.48
CA GLY A 90 -2.59 0.45 6.12
C GLY A 90 -3.48 -0.08 5.02
N SER A 91 -3.08 -1.18 4.35
CA SER A 91 -3.75 -1.71 3.14
C SER A 91 -4.05 -0.58 2.15
N ALA A 92 -3.06 0.26 1.88
CA ALA A 92 -3.20 1.43 1.02
C ALA A 92 -1.83 1.83 0.42
N PRO A 93 -1.81 2.65 -0.65
CA PRO A 93 -0.57 3.17 -1.19
C PRO A 93 0.22 3.99 -0.16
N ALA A 94 1.54 3.92 -0.21
CA ALA A 94 2.45 4.81 0.52
C ALA A 94 3.54 5.33 -0.41
N GLN A 95 4.01 6.55 -0.17
CA GLN A 95 4.94 7.26 -1.03
C GLN A 95 6.31 7.44 -0.36
N ILE A 96 7.36 7.12 -1.11
CA ILE A 96 8.72 7.57 -0.82
C ILE A 96 9.15 8.59 -1.87
N ASN A 97 9.59 9.75 -1.43
CA ASN A 97 10.09 10.81 -2.28
C ASN A 97 11.62 10.88 -2.18
N VAL A 98 12.30 10.79 -3.32
CA VAL A 98 13.76 10.66 -3.36
C VAL A 98 14.37 11.78 -4.17
N PRO A 99 15.14 12.69 -3.53
CA PRO A 99 15.87 13.75 -4.23
C PRO A 99 16.80 13.20 -5.30
N ARG A 100 16.86 13.89 -6.44
CA ARG A 100 17.61 13.46 -7.63
C ARG A 100 19.10 13.25 -7.36
N ASP A 101 19.69 14.06 -6.52
CA ASP A 101 21.11 13.99 -6.17
C ASP A 101 21.50 12.76 -5.37
N TYR A 102 20.53 11.99 -4.85
CA TYR A 102 20.79 10.73 -4.14
C TYR A 102 20.85 9.50 -5.04
N TRP A 103 20.25 9.58 -6.25
CA TRP A 103 20.17 8.41 -7.15
C TRP A 103 21.52 7.93 -7.70
N THR A 104 22.54 8.79 -7.69
CA THR A 104 23.88 8.50 -8.21
C THR A 104 24.94 8.37 -7.12
N GLN A 105 24.53 8.48 -5.85
CA GLN A 105 25.47 8.33 -4.74
C GLN A 105 25.69 6.86 -4.43
N VAL A 106 26.95 6.48 -4.24
CA VAL A 106 27.31 5.19 -3.69
C VAL A 106 27.37 5.34 -2.18
N ILE A 107 26.60 4.53 -1.49
CA ILE A 107 26.49 4.54 -0.03
C ILE A 107 26.84 3.16 0.50
N ASP A 108 27.52 3.12 1.64
CA ASP A 108 27.80 1.90 2.40
C ASP A 108 26.83 1.89 3.60
N ILE A 109 25.87 0.97 3.56
CA ILE A 109 24.82 0.87 4.58
C ILE A 109 24.51 -0.59 4.89
N ASP A 110 24.21 -0.86 6.14
CA ASP A 110 23.61 -2.12 6.54
C ASP A 110 22.12 -2.14 6.13
N LEU A 111 21.72 -3.19 5.43
CA LEU A 111 20.32 -3.37 5.08
C LEU A 111 19.53 -3.82 6.31
N PRO A 112 18.41 -3.16 6.65
CA PRO A 112 17.56 -3.60 7.74
C PRO A 112 16.99 -4.98 7.45
N PRO A 113 16.70 -5.79 8.47
CA PRO A 113 16.06 -7.08 8.28
C PRO A 113 14.68 -6.90 7.65
N ILE A 114 14.29 -7.87 6.82
CA ILE A 114 12.95 -7.90 6.22
C ILE A 114 11.91 -8.06 7.33
N VAL A 115 11.05 -7.06 7.50
CA VAL A 115 9.93 -7.14 8.42
C VAL A 115 8.83 -8.00 7.79
N ARG A 116 8.63 -9.21 8.33
CA ARG A 116 7.48 -10.02 7.97
C ARG A 116 6.31 -9.60 8.86
N LEU A 117 5.27 -9.10 8.23
CA LEU A 117 4.04 -8.77 8.95
C LEU A 117 3.21 -10.05 9.09
N GLU A 118 3.22 -10.62 10.28
CA GLU A 118 2.33 -11.72 10.60
C GLU A 118 0.90 -11.20 10.81
N ARG A 119 -0.06 -11.93 10.25
CA ARG A 119 -1.47 -11.66 10.48
C ARG A 119 -1.81 -12.19 11.87
N GLN A 120 -2.32 -11.30 12.71
CA GLN A 120 -2.80 -11.72 14.03
C GLN A 120 -4.26 -12.15 13.92
N GLY A 121 -4.58 -13.29 14.51
CA GLY A 121 -5.95 -13.70 14.75
C GLY A 121 -6.64 -12.72 15.72
N GLY A 122 -7.96 -12.66 15.71
CA GLY A 122 -8.73 -11.95 16.74
C GLY A 122 -8.43 -12.54 18.14
N GLY A 123 -8.65 -11.72 19.18
CA GLY A 123 -8.53 -12.22 20.55
C GLY A 123 -9.49 -13.40 20.81
N THR A 124 -9.05 -14.40 21.59
CA THR A 124 -9.82 -15.62 21.86
C THR A 124 -11.23 -15.33 22.34
N GLU A 125 -11.41 -14.34 23.21
CA GLU A 125 -12.72 -13.95 23.71
C GLU A 125 -13.64 -13.42 22.60
N ALA A 126 -13.12 -12.59 21.69
CA ALA A 126 -13.86 -12.06 20.55
C ALA A 126 -14.28 -13.17 19.58
N ILE A 127 -13.39 -14.13 19.34
CA ILE A 127 -13.68 -15.31 18.49
C ILE A 127 -14.77 -16.16 19.13
N THR A 128 -14.71 -16.42 20.44
CA THR A 128 -15.74 -17.19 21.16
C THR A 128 -17.09 -16.49 21.08
N LYS A 129 -17.16 -15.19 21.33
CA LYS A 129 -18.41 -14.42 21.20
C LYS A 129 -18.97 -14.46 19.78
N ALA A 130 -18.11 -14.36 18.77
CA ALA A 130 -18.53 -14.47 17.37
C ALA A 130 -19.09 -15.85 17.05
N ALA A 131 -18.43 -16.90 17.52
CA ALA A 131 -18.88 -18.28 17.35
C ALA A 131 -20.24 -18.53 18.03
N ASP A 132 -20.43 -18.01 19.23
CA ASP A 132 -21.72 -18.11 19.96
C ASP A 132 -22.84 -17.37 19.21
N LEU A 133 -22.60 -16.18 18.72
CA LEU A 133 -23.57 -15.43 17.92
C LEU A 133 -23.95 -16.18 16.63
N LEU A 134 -22.98 -16.71 15.91
CA LEU A 134 -23.22 -17.46 14.68
C LEU A 134 -23.97 -18.79 14.95
N SER A 135 -23.61 -19.51 16.01
CA SER A 135 -24.25 -20.78 16.38
C SER A 135 -25.72 -20.63 16.82
N ASN A 136 -26.09 -19.46 17.35
CA ASN A 136 -27.44 -19.14 17.76
C ASN A 136 -28.27 -18.41 16.70
N ALA A 137 -27.67 -18.07 15.56
CA ALA A 137 -28.34 -17.37 14.47
C ALA A 137 -29.33 -18.30 13.75
N LYS A 138 -30.56 -17.82 13.53
CA LYS A 138 -31.59 -18.61 12.84
C LYS A 138 -31.36 -18.66 11.33
N PHE A 139 -30.79 -17.60 10.76
CA PHE A 139 -30.53 -17.49 9.33
C PHE A 139 -29.28 -16.62 9.12
N PRO A 140 -28.09 -17.18 9.32
CA PRO A 140 -26.85 -16.44 9.07
C PRO A 140 -26.65 -16.22 7.58
N VAL A 141 -26.12 -15.06 7.20
CA VAL A 141 -25.74 -14.73 5.82
C VAL A 141 -24.30 -14.20 5.84
N ILE A 142 -23.46 -14.72 4.97
CA ILE A 142 -22.07 -14.26 4.82
C ILE A 142 -21.99 -13.26 3.69
N LEU A 143 -21.59 -12.01 4.00
CA LEU A 143 -21.24 -11.01 3.01
C LEU A 143 -19.71 -10.96 2.89
N SER A 144 -19.19 -11.50 1.79
CA SER A 144 -17.75 -11.60 1.53
C SER A 144 -17.27 -10.41 0.70
N GLY A 145 -16.30 -9.68 1.21
CA GLY A 145 -15.62 -8.60 0.49
C GLY A 145 -14.21 -8.99 0.04
N ALA A 146 -13.49 -8.06 -0.60
CA ALA A 146 -12.10 -8.24 -1.07
C ALA A 146 -11.14 -8.70 0.05
N GLY A 147 -11.41 -8.36 1.31
CA GLY A 147 -10.62 -8.76 2.45
C GLY A 147 -10.47 -10.28 2.63
N VAL A 148 -11.43 -11.07 2.18
CA VAL A 148 -11.35 -12.54 2.20
C VAL A 148 -10.27 -13.04 1.25
N VAL A 149 -10.18 -12.47 0.04
CA VAL A 149 -9.16 -12.82 -0.96
C VAL A 149 -7.78 -12.31 -0.53
N ILE A 150 -7.69 -11.04 -0.15
CA ILE A 150 -6.46 -10.42 0.34
C ILE A 150 -5.96 -11.14 1.60
N GLY A 151 -6.90 -11.58 2.45
CA GLY A 151 -6.67 -12.36 3.64
C GLY A 151 -6.22 -13.80 3.39
N GLY A 152 -6.39 -14.32 2.16
CA GLY A 152 -6.13 -15.72 1.85
C GLY A 152 -7.10 -16.67 2.59
N ALA A 153 -8.32 -16.19 2.92
CA ALA A 153 -9.30 -16.89 3.77
C ALA A 153 -10.50 -17.46 2.97
N VAL A 154 -10.33 -17.69 1.69
CA VAL A 154 -11.41 -18.18 0.80
C VAL A 154 -11.89 -19.56 1.23
N GLU A 155 -10.97 -20.48 1.47
CA GLU A 155 -11.30 -21.87 1.87
C GLU A 155 -11.90 -21.93 3.28
N GLU A 156 -11.43 -21.10 4.21
CA GLU A 156 -11.98 -20.99 5.55
C GLU A 156 -13.41 -20.40 5.52
N THR A 157 -13.64 -19.40 4.69
CA THR A 157 -14.98 -18.81 4.49
C THR A 157 -15.94 -19.84 3.91
N LYS A 158 -15.50 -20.66 2.94
CA LYS A 158 -16.29 -21.74 2.36
C LYS A 158 -16.67 -22.79 3.41
N LYS A 159 -15.68 -23.26 4.19
CA LYS A 159 -15.93 -24.21 5.29
C LYS A 159 -16.90 -23.66 6.34
N LEU A 160 -16.79 -22.37 6.65
CA LEU A 160 -17.71 -21.69 7.56
C LEU A 160 -19.13 -21.66 7.00
N ALA A 161 -19.28 -21.32 5.72
CA ALA A 161 -20.57 -21.31 5.04
C ALA A 161 -21.24 -22.68 5.04
N GLU A 162 -20.47 -23.72 4.69
CA GLU A 162 -20.94 -25.11 4.71
C GLU A 162 -21.38 -25.56 6.12
N LYS A 163 -20.59 -25.19 7.16
CA LYS A 163 -20.88 -25.52 8.55
C LYS A 163 -22.14 -24.86 9.10
N LEU A 164 -22.42 -23.63 8.64
CA LEU A 164 -23.57 -22.83 9.07
C LEU A 164 -24.80 -22.99 8.17
N ASP A 165 -24.69 -23.78 7.10
CA ASP A 165 -25.68 -23.82 6.00
C ASP A 165 -26.09 -22.42 5.54
N SER A 166 -25.11 -21.57 5.35
CA SER A 166 -25.27 -20.13 5.16
C SER A 166 -25.02 -19.72 3.71
N PRO A 167 -25.91 -18.93 3.09
CA PRO A 167 -25.65 -18.36 1.79
C PRO A 167 -24.48 -17.36 1.86
N VAL A 168 -23.66 -17.36 0.82
CA VAL A 168 -22.54 -16.41 0.66
C VAL A 168 -22.86 -15.45 -0.46
N CYS A 169 -22.80 -14.16 -0.16
CA CYS A 169 -22.89 -13.06 -1.13
C CYS A 169 -21.53 -12.37 -1.25
N SER A 170 -21.15 -11.96 -2.44
CA SER A 170 -19.96 -11.13 -2.63
C SER A 170 -20.36 -9.72 -3.02
N GLY A 171 -19.69 -8.72 -2.46
CA GLY A 171 -19.80 -7.34 -2.92
C GLY A 171 -19.15 -7.17 -4.30
N TYR A 172 -19.60 -6.15 -5.03
CA TYR A 172 -18.93 -5.70 -6.24
C TYR A 172 -17.72 -4.85 -5.85
N GLN A 173 -16.55 -5.44 -5.82
CA GLN A 173 -15.24 -4.76 -5.81
C GLN A 173 -14.20 -5.66 -6.43
#